data_5bb5ed662bf41a26b11906ae38db6b5c
#
_entry.id   5bb5ed662bf41a26b11906ae38db6b5c
#
_cell.length_a   1.000
_cell.length_b   1.000
_cell.length_c   1.000
_cell.angle_alpha   90.00
_cell.angle_beta   90.00
_cell.angle_gamma   90.00
#
_symmetry.space_group_name_H-M   'P 1'
#
loop_
_entity.id
_entity.type
_entity.pdbx_description
1 polymer ?
#
loop_
_entity_poly.entity_id
_entity_poly.type
_entity_poly.pdbx_seq_one_letter_code
_entity_poly.pdbx_strand_id
1 'polypeptide(L)'
;MDPTWIVRLDAPGDGPRLAVKDCIDVEGLPTTAGCQVIAEQASPAAADAPVVAAARRAGARIVGKTNLTELCWSASGVNPWSGTPANPLDSRR
;
A
#
# COMPACT_ATOMS: atom_id res chain seq x y z
N MET A 1 2.04 0.93 16.12
CA MET A 1 2.24 0.72 14.68
C MET A 1 1.37 1.69 13.90
N ASP A 2 1.91 2.31 12.87
CA ASP A 2 1.18 3.29 12.06
C ASP A 2 0.28 2.57 11.05
N PRO A 3 -1.05 2.68 11.15
CA PRO A 3 -1.97 1.98 10.25
C PRO A 3 -1.99 2.55 8.81
N THR A 4 -1.23 3.59 8.51
CA THR A 4 -1.06 4.06 7.14
C THR A 4 -0.44 3.00 6.25
N TRP A 5 0.40 2.13 6.82
CA TRP A 5 1.21 1.17 6.07
C TRP A 5 0.75 -0.26 6.28
N ILE A 6 0.57 -0.99 5.20
CA ILE A 6 0.47 -2.45 5.23
C ILE A 6 1.88 -3.05 5.24
N VAL A 7 2.75 -2.53 4.38
CA VAL A 7 4.17 -2.91 4.33
C VAL A 7 4.97 -1.63 4.14
N ARG A 8 6.05 -1.48 4.88
CA ARG A 8 6.98 -0.40 4.69
C ARG A 8 8.34 -0.94 4.25
N LEU A 9 8.90 -0.36 3.19
CA LEU A 9 10.15 -0.80 2.59
C LEU A 9 11.24 0.24 2.81
N ASP A 10 12.48 -0.24 2.97
CA ASP A 10 13.66 0.60 2.90
C ASP A 10 14.06 0.67 1.42
N ALA A 11 13.88 1.83 0.83
CA ALA A 11 14.13 2.04 -0.58
C ALA A 11 15.18 3.15 -0.76
N PRO A 12 16.47 2.78 -0.72
CA PRO A 12 17.53 3.78 -0.86
C PRO A 12 17.58 4.36 -2.28
N GLY A 13 18.17 5.53 -2.40
CA GLY A 13 18.33 6.22 -3.68
C GLY A 13 17.83 7.65 -3.62
N ASP A 14 17.93 8.35 -4.78
CA ASP A 14 17.64 9.78 -4.89
C ASP A 14 16.33 10.08 -5.62
N GLY A 15 15.67 9.08 -6.17
CA GLY A 15 14.43 9.26 -6.89
C GLY A 15 13.26 9.63 -5.98
N PRO A 16 12.16 10.11 -6.53
CA PRO A 16 10.98 10.43 -5.74
C PRO A 16 10.43 9.18 -5.03
N ARG A 17 9.95 9.38 -3.80
CA ARG A 17 9.34 8.30 -3.03
C ARG A 17 7.91 8.07 -3.51
N LEU A 18 7.55 6.82 -3.72
CA LEU A 18 6.20 6.43 -4.13
C LEU A 18 5.63 5.42 -3.15
N ALA A 19 4.50 5.76 -2.55
CA ALA A 19 3.70 4.82 -1.77
C ALA A 19 2.61 4.25 -2.68
N VAL A 20 2.43 2.94 -2.63
CA VAL A 20 1.50 2.22 -3.53
C VAL A 20 0.33 1.71 -2.73
N LYS A 21 -0.88 2.06 -3.13
CA LYS A 21 -2.10 1.57 -2.51
C LYS A 21 -2.17 0.04 -2.60
N ASP A 22 -2.57 -0.62 -1.52
CA ASP A 22 -2.53 -2.09 -1.44
C ASP A 22 -3.65 -2.80 -2.20
N CYS A 23 -4.10 -2.21 -3.29
CA CYS A 23 -4.89 -2.86 -4.33
C CYS A 23 -4.13 -2.93 -5.65
N ILE A 24 -2.85 -2.52 -5.65
CA ILE A 24 -1.99 -2.47 -6.84
C ILE A 24 -0.79 -3.38 -6.58
N ASP A 25 -0.49 -4.27 -7.50
CA ASP A 25 0.59 -5.23 -7.33
C ASP A 25 1.97 -4.59 -7.35
N VAL A 26 2.79 -4.99 -6.39
CA VAL A 26 4.23 -4.71 -6.36
C VAL A 26 4.94 -6.06 -6.29
N GLU A 27 5.86 -6.31 -7.21
CA GLU A 27 6.58 -7.58 -7.29
C GLU A 27 7.18 -7.96 -5.95
N GLY A 28 6.95 -9.21 -5.55
CA GLY A 28 7.48 -9.77 -4.31
C GLY A 28 6.65 -9.49 -3.07
N LEU A 29 5.58 -8.72 -3.18
CA LEU A 29 4.70 -8.39 -2.05
C LEU A 29 3.27 -8.86 -2.33
N PRO A 30 2.57 -9.37 -1.30
CA PRO A 30 1.16 -9.72 -1.48
C PRO A 30 0.31 -8.46 -1.63
N THR A 31 -0.82 -8.59 -2.32
CA THR A 31 -1.83 -7.54 -2.44
C THR A 31 -3.07 -7.99 -1.69
N THR A 32 -3.47 -7.24 -0.66
CA THR A 32 -4.54 -7.65 0.25
C THR A 32 -5.86 -6.93 0.04
N ALA A 33 -5.84 -5.79 -0.65
CA ALA A 33 -7.00 -4.94 -0.87
C ALA A 33 -7.72 -4.55 0.43
N GLY A 34 -6.98 -4.48 1.55
CA GLY A 34 -7.53 -4.18 2.86
C GLY A 34 -8.49 -5.25 3.40
N CYS A 35 -8.42 -6.46 2.87
CA CYS A 35 -9.36 -7.54 3.20
C CYS A 35 -8.63 -8.70 3.86
N GLN A 36 -9.04 -9.06 5.09
CA GLN A 36 -8.40 -10.13 5.86
C GLN A 36 -8.44 -11.47 5.11
N VAL A 37 -9.55 -11.81 4.50
CA VAL A 37 -9.69 -13.09 3.79
C VAL A 37 -8.70 -13.19 2.63
N ILE A 38 -8.54 -12.11 1.88
CA ILE A 38 -7.57 -12.06 0.79
C ILE A 38 -6.14 -12.12 1.35
N ALA A 39 -5.87 -11.38 2.42
CA ALA A 39 -4.54 -11.35 3.03
C ALA A 39 -4.07 -12.75 3.48
N GLU A 40 -4.99 -13.55 4.03
CA GLU A 40 -4.67 -14.89 4.51
C GLU A 40 -4.30 -15.86 3.38
N GLN A 41 -4.69 -15.57 2.15
CA GLN A 41 -4.51 -16.44 1.00
C GLN A 41 -3.58 -15.84 -0.06
N ALA A 42 -3.21 -14.57 0.08
CA ALA A 42 -2.43 -13.88 -0.94
C ALA A 42 -0.99 -14.40 -0.99
N SER A 43 -0.51 -14.63 -2.19
CA SER A 43 0.90 -14.91 -2.47
C SER A 43 1.58 -13.63 -2.93
N PRO A 44 2.92 -13.53 -2.79
CA PRO A 44 3.65 -12.40 -3.36
C PRO A 44 3.38 -12.27 -4.85
N ALA A 45 3.16 -11.04 -5.32
CA ALA A 45 2.92 -10.80 -6.74
C ALA A 45 4.14 -11.19 -7.58
N ALA A 46 3.90 -11.82 -8.72
CA ALA A 46 4.96 -12.27 -9.61
C ALA A 46 5.60 -11.13 -10.40
N ALA A 47 4.91 -10.00 -10.51
CA ALA A 47 5.39 -8.84 -11.27
C ALA A 47 4.71 -7.56 -10.74
N ASP A 48 5.34 -6.42 -11.01
CA ASP A 48 4.72 -5.13 -10.76
C ASP A 48 3.51 -4.93 -11.68
N ALA A 49 2.47 -4.28 -11.16
CA ALA A 49 1.42 -3.73 -12.03
C ALA A 49 2.05 -2.76 -13.04
N PRO A 50 1.46 -2.59 -14.23
CA PRO A 50 2.05 -1.71 -15.26
C PRO A 50 2.38 -0.30 -14.78
N VAL A 51 1.53 0.30 -13.95
CA VAL A 51 1.76 1.64 -13.41
C VAL A 51 2.99 1.68 -12.48
N VAL A 52 3.19 0.63 -11.70
CA VAL A 52 4.34 0.52 -10.79
C VAL A 52 5.62 0.31 -11.61
N ALA A 53 5.57 -0.58 -12.59
CA ALA A 53 6.70 -0.82 -13.48
C ALA A 53 7.13 0.46 -14.21
N ALA A 54 6.17 1.24 -14.68
CA ALA A 54 6.45 2.51 -15.35
C ALA A 54 7.09 3.52 -14.39
N ALA A 55 6.59 3.60 -13.15
CA ALA A 55 7.16 4.50 -12.14
C ALA A 55 8.60 4.12 -11.81
N ARG A 56 8.90 2.82 -11.66
CA ARG A 56 10.27 2.37 -11.41
C ARG A 56 11.21 2.74 -12.58
N ARG A 57 10.76 2.56 -13.81
CA ARG A 57 11.55 2.96 -14.99
C ARG A 57 11.82 4.45 -15.01
N ALA A 58 10.92 5.24 -14.47
CA ALA A 58 11.07 6.70 -14.35
C ALA A 58 11.94 7.12 -13.15
N GLY A 59 12.43 6.16 -12.35
CA GLY A 59 13.33 6.44 -11.24
C GLY A 59 12.65 6.54 -9.88
N ALA A 60 11.36 6.27 -9.76
CA ALA A 60 10.67 6.31 -8.47
C ALA A 60 11.14 5.18 -7.55
N ARG A 61 11.14 5.45 -6.24
CA ARG A 61 11.45 4.49 -5.19
C ARG A 61 10.16 4.05 -4.51
N ILE A 62 9.87 2.75 -4.51
CA ILE A 62 8.68 2.22 -3.86
C ILE A 62 8.97 2.10 -2.36
N VAL A 63 8.32 2.91 -1.54
CA VAL A 63 8.58 2.95 -0.09
C VAL A 63 7.60 2.13 0.73
N GLY A 64 6.59 1.55 0.11
CA GLY A 64 5.68 0.64 0.80
C GLY A 64 4.32 0.53 0.14
N LYS A 65 3.50 -0.31 0.75
CA LYS A 65 2.10 -0.50 0.38
C LYS A 65 1.23 0.18 1.43
N THR A 66 0.28 1.00 0.98
CA THR A 66 -0.56 1.77 1.91
C THR A 66 -1.90 1.11 2.13
N ASN A 67 -2.43 1.33 3.33
CA ASN A 67 -3.74 0.87 3.74
C ASN A 67 -4.87 1.54 2.95
N LEU A 68 -6.02 0.93 2.97
CA LEU A 68 -7.19 1.39 2.22
C LEU A 68 -8.46 0.84 2.87
N THR A 69 -9.60 1.39 2.49
CA THR A 69 -10.91 0.81 2.81
C THR A 69 -11.01 -0.57 2.15
N GLU A 70 -11.58 -1.54 2.85
CA GLU A 70 -11.71 -2.92 2.36
C GLU A 70 -12.27 -2.92 0.93
N LEU A 71 -11.59 -3.62 0.03
CA LEU A 71 -11.95 -3.79 -1.38
C LEU A 71 -12.18 -2.46 -2.12
N CYS A 72 -11.60 -1.37 -1.64
CA CYS A 72 -11.73 -0.04 -2.27
C CYS A 72 -13.17 0.50 -2.30
N TRP A 73 -14.01 0.08 -1.35
CA TRP A 73 -15.43 0.46 -1.33
C TRP A 73 -15.68 1.95 -1.21
N SER A 74 -14.77 2.70 -0.57
CA SER A 74 -14.94 4.14 -0.40
C SER A 74 -13.58 4.82 -0.27
N ALA A 75 -13.61 6.15 -0.20
CA ALA A 75 -12.41 6.96 0.00
C ALA A 75 -12.13 7.27 1.47
N SER A 76 -12.90 6.71 2.40
CA SER A 76 -12.82 7.06 3.82
C SER A 76 -11.54 6.59 4.50
N GLY A 77 -10.95 5.49 4.04
CA GLY A 77 -9.79 4.88 4.70
C GLY A 77 -10.14 4.10 5.96
N VAL A 78 -11.41 3.99 6.31
CA VAL A 78 -11.84 3.24 7.50
C VAL A 78 -11.70 1.74 7.24
N ASN A 79 -10.93 1.05 8.10
CA ASN A 79 -10.71 -0.39 7.96
C ASN A 79 -10.58 -1.03 9.34
N PRO A 80 -11.61 -1.76 9.81
CA PRO A 80 -11.58 -2.40 11.13
C PRO A 80 -10.50 -3.47 11.27
N TRP A 81 -10.14 -4.14 10.18
CA TRP A 81 -9.14 -5.20 10.23
C TRP A 81 -7.70 -4.65 10.31
N SER A 82 -7.35 -3.74 9.40
CA SER A 82 -5.97 -3.28 9.28
C SER A 82 -5.70 -1.95 9.99
N GLY A 83 -6.72 -1.38 10.61
CA GLY A 83 -6.63 -0.10 11.28
C GLY A 83 -7.03 1.06 10.39
N THR A 84 -7.33 2.18 11.02
CA THR A 84 -7.76 3.39 10.31
C THR A 84 -6.74 4.49 10.57
N PRO A 85 -6.04 4.99 9.52
CA PRO A 85 -5.09 6.08 9.68
C PRO A 85 -5.76 7.36 10.17
N ALA A 86 -5.05 8.13 10.97
CA ALA A 86 -5.50 9.43 11.42
C ALA A 86 -4.68 10.53 10.74
N ASN A 87 -5.30 11.69 10.58
CA ASN A 87 -4.58 12.86 10.10
C ASN A 87 -3.51 13.25 11.14
N PRO A 88 -2.22 13.30 10.78
CA PRO A 88 -1.18 13.63 11.75
C PRO A 88 -1.28 15.04 12.31
N LEU A 89 -2.00 15.93 11.63
CA LEU A 89 -2.21 17.31 12.08
C LEU A 89 -3.47 17.47 12.94
N ASP A 90 -4.42 16.54 12.83
CA ASP A 90 -5.66 16.55 13.60
C ASP A 90 -6.22 15.13 13.65
N SER A 91 -6.04 14.44 14.77
CA SER A 91 -6.43 13.04 14.93
C SER A 91 -7.94 12.77 14.88
N ARG A 92 -8.74 13.83 14.88
CA ARG A 92 -10.20 13.72 14.77
C ARG A 92 -10.67 13.64 13.32
N ARG A 93 -9.79 13.73 12.36
CA ARG A 93 -10.12 13.75 10.92
C ARG A 93 -9.51 12.60 10.18
#